data_2a1e9f2b1b828ecf2b0feea55c4de4e9
#
_entry.id   2a1e9f2b1b828ecf2b0feea55c4de4e9
#
_cell.length_a   1.000
_cell.length_b   1.000
_cell.length_c   1.000
_cell.angle_alpha   90.00
_cell.angle_beta   90.00
_cell.angle_gamma   90.00
#
_symmetry.space_group_name_H-M   'P 1'
#
loop_
_entity.id
_entity.type
_entity.pdbx_description
1 polymer ?
#
loop_
_entity_poly.entity_id
_entity_poly.type
_entity_poly.pdbx_seq_one_letter_code
_entity_poly.pdbx_strand_id
1 'polypeptide(L)'
;IGAGRIVYQELAKINHDIINKTIDENKKLIEAFNYCKSNKKKLHFIGLVSDGGVHSNIDHVKHLINLSKTHDLKDVFIHAFTDGRDVDPKSGIKMINELLESMKGTNAKLASVCGRYYAMDRDKRWERTKKAYDLIVNGIGKKSNEIEKSIIDSYNNKITDEFIEPIVIVDNKNLPLAKIEDNDVIIFF
;
A
#
# COMPACT_ATOMS: atom_id res chain seq x y z
N ILE A 1 23.30 -6.85 26.14
CA ILE A 1 24.72 -7.30 26.17
C ILE A 1 24.82 -8.75 26.61
N GLY A 2 23.99 -9.59 26.83
CA GLY A 2 24.19 -10.89 27.46
C GLY A 2 24.05 -12.14 26.59
N ALA A 3 23.36 -12.12 25.48
CA ALA A 3 23.01 -13.37 24.80
C ALA A 3 24.00 -13.82 23.70
N GLY A 4 25.01 -13.02 23.37
CA GLY A 4 26.00 -13.34 22.33
C GLY A 4 25.40 -13.56 20.92
N ARG A 5 24.16 -13.16 20.71
CA ARG A 5 23.46 -13.27 19.42
C ARG A 5 22.80 -11.94 19.04
N ILE A 6 22.77 -11.67 17.73
CA ILE A 6 22.03 -10.55 17.18
C ILE A 6 20.54 -10.90 17.19
N VAL A 7 19.73 -10.05 17.83
CA VAL A 7 18.26 -10.14 17.76
C VAL A 7 17.79 -9.02 16.85
N TYR A 8 17.34 -9.37 15.65
CA TYR A 8 16.77 -8.39 14.72
C TYR A 8 15.40 -7.94 15.19
N GLN A 9 15.15 -6.63 15.12
CA GLN A 9 13.78 -6.09 15.20
C GLN A 9 12.97 -6.49 13.94
N GLU A 10 11.66 -6.43 14.03
CA GLU A 10 10.74 -6.88 12.96
C GLU A 10 11.13 -6.33 11.58
N LEU A 11 11.34 -5.00 11.46
CA LEU A 11 11.73 -4.37 10.19
C LEU A 11 13.05 -4.95 9.65
N ALA A 12 14.06 -5.05 10.51
CA ALA A 12 15.37 -5.58 10.12
C ALA A 12 15.30 -7.06 9.73
N LYS A 13 14.41 -7.83 10.35
CA LYS A 13 14.15 -9.21 10.00
C LYS A 13 13.52 -9.33 8.63
N ILE A 14 12.48 -8.55 8.35
CA ILE A 14 11.84 -8.54 7.02
C ILE A 14 12.83 -8.10 5.94
N ASN A 15 13.64 -7.07 6.19
CA ASN A 15 14.67 -6.63 5.26
C ASN A 15 15.68 -7.77 4.97
N HIS A 16 16.13 -8.47 6.00
CA HIS A 16 17.02 -9.61 5.86
C HIS A 16 16.38 -10.76 5.05
N ASP A 17 15.10 -11.05 5.30
CA ASP A 17 14.36 -12.09 4.61
C ASP A 17 14.14 -11.74 3.13
N ILE A 18 13.96 -10.45 2.80
CA ILE A 18 13.89 -9.96 1.42
C ILE A 18 15.25 -10.11 0.71
N ILE A 19 16.33 -9.65 1.35
CA ILE A 19 17.70 -9.72 0.78
C ILE A 19 18.09 -11.17 0.48
N ASN A 20 17.77 -12.09 1.39
CA ASN A 20 18.11 -13.51 1.25
C ASN A 20 17.03 -14.30 0.48
N LYS A 21 15.94 -13.66 0.06
CA LYS A 21 14.79 -14.28 -0.64
C LYS A 21 14.07 -15.37 0.19
N THR A 22 14.27 -15.41 1.49
CA THR A 22 13.61 -16.38 2.37
C THR A 22 12.13 -16.06 2.54
N ILE A 23 11.74 -14.79 2.38
CA ILE A 23 10.32 -14.38 2.37
C ILE A 23 9.57 -14.98 1.18
N ASP A 24 10.25 -15.25 0.06
CA ASP A 24 9.66 -15.82 -1.15
C ASP A 24 9.15 -17.25 -0.91
N GLU A 25 9.72 -17.92 0.09
CA GLU A 25 9.34 -19.28 0.52
C GLU A 25 8.31 -19.27 1.66
N ASN A 26 7.82 -18.09 2.06
CA ASN A 26 6.83 -17.98 3.12
C ASN A 26 5.53 -18.68 2.75
N LYS A 27 5.20 -19.75 3.47
CA LYS A 27 4.05 -20.60 3.18
C LYS A 27 2.73 -19.83 3.16
N LYS A 28 2.57 -18.82 4.04
CA LYS A 28 1.33 -18.02 4.09
C LYS A 28 1.17 -17.10 2.89
N LEU A 29 2.26 -16.52 2.40
CA LEU A 29 2.23 -15.75 1.15
C LEU A 29 1.91 -16.64 -0.04
N ILE A 30 2.55 -17.81 -0.14
CA ILE A 30 2.31 -18.77 -1.21
C ILE A 30 0.86 -19.28 -1.17
N GLU A 31 0.32 -19.63 0.01
CA GLU A 31 -1.08 -20.02 0.20
C GLU A 31 -2.03 -18.91 -0.28
N ALA A 32 -1.78 -17.64 0.10
CA ALA A 32 -2.57 -16.49 -0.29
C ALA A 32 -2.57 -16.29 -1.81
N PHE A 33 -1.41 -16.37 -2.45
CA PHE A 33 -1.28 -16.22 -3.90
C PHE A 33 -1.96 -17.36 -4.66
N ASN A 34 -1.77 -18.60 -4.21
CA ASN A 34 -2.44 -19.77 -4.80
C ASN A 34 -3.96 -19.66 -4.64
N TYR A 35 -4.45 -19.17 -3.51
CA TYR A 35 -5.88 -18.95 -3.30
C TYR A 35 -6.44 -17.93 -4.31
N CYS A 36 -5.79 -16.76 -4.46
CA CYS A 36 -6.19 -15.77 -5.46
C CYS A 36 -6.28 -16.37 -6.85
N LYS A 37 -5.24 -17.11 -7.26
CA LYS A 37 -5.15 -17.72 -8.58
C LYS A 37 -6.23 -18.76 -8.82
N SER A 38 -6.43 -19.67 -7.86
CA SER A 38 -7.39 -20.79 -7.98
C SER A 38 -8.84 -20.32 -7.95
N ASN A 39 -9.13 -19.27 -7.15
CA ASN A 39 -10.49 -18.78 -6.95
C ASN A 39 -10.80 -17.53 -7.78
N LYS A 40 -9.86 -17.05 -8.61
CA LYS A 40 -9.97 -15.82 -9.42
C LYS A 40 -10.36 -14.62 -8.55
N LYS A 41 -9.68 -14.49 -7.39
CA LYS A 41 -9.87 -13.41 -6.44
C LYS A 41 -8.78 -12.37 -6.55
N LYS A 42 -9.10 -11.14 -6.16
CA LYS A 42 -8.15 -10.04 -6.16
C LYS A 42 -7.20 -10.17 -4.98
N LEU A 43 -5.98 -9.70 -5.18
CA LEU A 43 -5.01 -9.47 -4.13
C LEU A 43 -4.88 -7.97 -3.88
N HIS A 44 -5.05 -7.56 -2.63
CA HIS A 44 -4.90 -6.18 -2.20
C HIS A 44 -3.71 -6.04 -1.26
N PHE A 45 -2.75 -5.20 -1.62
CA PHE A 45 -1.70 -4.73 -0.73
C PHE A 45 -2.17 -3.42 -0.09
N ILE A 46 -2.14 -3.36 1.23
CA ILE A 46 -2.55 -2.19 2.00
C ILE A 46 -1.42 -1.81 2.96
N GLY A 47 -1.04 -0.57 3.00
CA GLY A 47 -0.03 -0.13 3.96
C GLY A 47 0.50 1.27 3.73
N LEU A 48 1.39 1.66 4.63
CA LEU A 48 2.04 2.97 4.61
C LEU A 48 3.21 2.96 3.60
N VAL A 49 3.13 3.81 2.58
CA VAL A 49 4.18 3.95 1.57
C VAL A 49 5.18 5.00 2.04
N SER A 50 6.23 4.54 2.72
CA SER A 50 7.23 5.39 3.38
C SER A 50 8.60 4.72 3.35
N ASP A 51 9.66 5.52 3.35
CA ASP A 51 11.05 5.10 3.52
C ASP A 51 11.56 5.31 4.97
N GLY A 52 10.70 5.81 5.87
CA GLY A 52 11.07 6.15 7.24
C GLY A 52 11.38 4.95 8.15
N GLY A 53 10.92 3.76 7.80
CA GLY A 53 11.24 2.52 8.54
C GLY A 53 10.65 2.45 9.95
N VAL A 54 9.63 3.27 10.27
CA VAL A 54 8.98 3.27 11.59
C VAL A 54 7.82 2.27 11.64
N HIS A 55 6.92 2.31 10.66
CA HIS A 55 5.76 1.43 10.57
C HIS A 55 5.80 0.52 9.34
N SER A 56 6.54 0.91 8.32
CA SER A 56 6.70 0.17 7.07
C SER A 56 7.99 0.57 6.36
N ASN A 57 8.28 -0.11 5.25
CA ASN A 57 9.29 0.31 4.29
C ASN A 57 8.79 0.03 2.89
N ILE A 58 8.92 1.02 2.00
CA ILE A 58 8.48 0.92 0.59
C ILE A 58 9.09 -0.29 -0.14
N ASP A 59 10.31 -0.70 0.22
CA ASP A 59 10.96 -1.86 -0.40
C ASP A 59 10.21 -3.16 -0.12
N HIS A 60 9.47 -3.24 0.99
CA HIS A 60 8.64 -4.42 1.30
C HIS A 60 7.53 -4.58 0.27
N VAL A 61 6.74 -3.53 0.01
CA VAL A 61 5.66 -3.61 -0.99
C VAL A 61 6.20 -3.77 -2.40
N LYS A 62 7.33 -3.15 -2.75
CA LYS A 62 8.00 -3.35 -4.05
C LYS A 62 8.40 -4.81 -4.25
N HIS A 63 8.91 -5.45 -3.20
CA HIS A 63 9.24 -6.88 -3.23
C HIS A 63 7.98 -7.75 -3.41
N LEU A 64 6.91 -7.47 -2.65
CA LEU A 64 5.62 -8.17 -2.76
C LEU A 64 5.00 -8.01 -4.16
N ILE A 65 5.11 -6.84 -4.80
CA ILE A 65 4.67 -6.61 -6.18
C ILE A 65 5.45 -7.52 -7.15
N ASN A 66 6.77 -7.57 -7.03
CA ASN A 66 7.60 -8.45 -7.85
C ASN A 66 7.27 -9.92 -7.61
N LEU A 67 7.06 -10.31 -6.36
CA LEU A 67 6.70 -11.68 -6.00
C LEU A 67 5.33 -12.06 -6.59
N SER A 68 4.34 -11.15 -6.54
CA SER A 68 3.03 -11.38 -7.17
C SER A 68 3.13 -11.59 -8.69
N LYS A 69 4.07 -10.90 -9.35
CA LYS A 69 4.37 -11.10 -10.77
C LYS A 69 4.97 -12.49 -11.04
N THR A 70 5.94 -12.94 -10.23
CA THR A 70 6.55 -14.27 -10.40
C THR A 70 5.55 -15.39 -10.20
N HIS A 71 4.51 -15.17 -9.39
CA HIS A 71 3.39 -16.08 -9.22
C HIS A 71 2.27 -15.93 -10.26
N ASP A 72 2.45 -15.04 -11.26
CA ASP A 72 1.49 -14.81 -12.36
C ASP A 72 0.10 -14.37 -11.90
N LEU A 73 0.01 -13.57 -10.82
CA LEU A 73 -1.25 -13.00 -10.37
C LEU A 73 -1.73 -11.92 -11.33
N LYS A 74 -3.03 -11.89 -11.62
CA LYS A 74 -3.62 -11.00 -12.64
C LYS A 74 -4.24 -9.75 -12.03
N ASP A 75 -4.90 -9.88 -10.90
CA ASP A 75 -5.67 -8.82 -10.25
C ASP A 75 -5.00 -8.43 -8.92
N VAL A 76 -3.99 -7.55 -9.03
CA VAL A 76 -3.21 -7.06 -7.88
C VAL A 76 -3.42 -5.56 -7.74
N PHE A 77 -3.84 -5.12 -6.57
CA PHE A 77 -4.17 -3.73 -6.29
C PHE A 77 -3.46 -3.21 -5.05
N ILE A 78 -3.04 -1.95 -5.07
CA ILE A 78 -2.38 -1.29 -3.96
C ILE A 78 -3.27 -0.16 -3.44
N HIS A 79 -3.50 -0.16 -2.13
CA HIS A 79 -4.11 0.93 -1.38
C HIS A 79 -3.02 1.59 -0.54
N ALA A 80 -2.51 2.71 -1.02
CA ALA A 80 -1.34 3.37 -0.44
C ALA A 80 -1.76 4.41 0.60
N PHE A 81 -1.15 4.34 1.79
CA PHE A 81 -1.25 5.41 2.78
C PHE A 81 0.00 6.28 2.71
N THR A 82 -0.19 7.61 2.67
CA THR A 82 0.90 8.57 2.68
C THR A 82 1.30 8.92 4.11
N ASP A 83 2.60 9.13 4.36
CA ASP A 83 3.17 9.33 5.69
C ASP A 83 3.15 10.82 6.10
N GLY A 84 4.20 11.57 5.82
CA GLY A 84 4.33 12.98 6.17
C GLY A 84 4.43 13.29 7.66
N ARG A 85 4.56 12.26 8.51
CA ARG A 85 4.71 12.37 9.96
C ARG A 85 6.05 11.83 10.45
N ASP A 86 6.44 10.65 9.98
CA ASP A 86 7.72 10.03 10.32
C ASP A 86 8.82 10.41 9.31
N VAL A 87 8.43 11.05 8.21
CA VAL A 87 9.28 11.58 7.14
C VAL A 87 8.84 12.99 6.75
N ASP A 88 9.54 13.62 5.78
CA ASP A 88 9.19 14.95 5.30
C ASP A 88 7.71 15.04 4.88
N PRO A 89 6.98 16.10 5.29
CA PRO A 89 5.54 16.25 5.04
C PRO A 89 5.11 16.29 3.58
N LYS A 90 6.05 16.40 2.64
CA LYS A 90 5.78 16.42 1.18
C LYS A 90 6.60 15.39 0.41
N SER A 91 7.13 14.36 1.09
CA SER A 91 7.86 13.26 0.46
C SER A 91 6.94 12.25 -0.25
N GLY A 92 5.64 12.26 0.03
CA GLY A 92 4.68 11.28 -0.45
C GLY A 92 4.61 11.20 -1.97
N ILE A 93 4.73 12.33 -2.67
CA ILE A 93 4.75 12.32 -4.15
C ILE A 93 5.93 11.52 -4.70
N LYS A 94 7.13 11.66 -4.08
CA LYS A 94 8.31 10.87 -4.46
C LYS A 94 8.06 9.38 -4.21
N MET A 95 7.51 9.04 -3.05
CA MET A 95 7.22 7.65 -2.67
C MET A 95 6.18 7.01 -3.59
N ILE A 96 5.10 7.74 -3.93
CA ILE A 96 4.09 7.25 -4.87
C ILE A 96 4.68 7.05 -6.26
N ASN A 97 5.52 7.95 -6.75
CA ASN A 97 6.17 7.80 -8.04
C ASN A 97 7.12 6.59 -8.06
N GLU A 98 7.88 6.38 -6.99
CA GLU A 98 8.74 5.21 -6.84
C GLU A 98 7.93 3.90 -6.81
N LEU A 99 6.78 3.91 -6.14
CA LEU A 99 5.85 2.79 -6.15
C LEU A 99 5.32 2.52 -7.56
N LEU A 100 4.85 3.55 -8.27
CA LEU A 100 4.36 3.44 -9.65
C LEU A 100 5.41 2.89 -10.61
N GLU A 101 6.68 3.33 -10.47
CA GLU A 101 7.80 2.77 -11.25
C GLU A 101 7.97 1.26 -10.99
N SER A 102 7.88 0.83 -9.73
CA SER A 102 8.03 -0.59 -9.38
C SER A 102 6.90 -1.47 -9.92
N MET A 103 5.76 -0.88 -10.27
CA MET A 103 4.60 -1.59 -10.84
C MET A 103 4.72 -1.78 -12.35
N LYS A 104 5.62 -1.06 -13.03
CA LYS A 104 5.81 -1.19 -14.49
C LYS A 104 6.19 -2.61 -14.89
N GLY A 105 5.52 -3.12 -15.91
CA GLY A 105 5.72 -4.50 -16.38
C GLY A 105 5.20 -5.59 -15.45
N THR A 106 4.36 -5.22 -14.48
CA THR A 106 3.60 -6.12 -13.61
C THR A 106 2.09 -5.99 -13.88
N ASN A 107 1.27 -6.80 -13.22
CA ASN A 107 -0.19 -6.66 -13.22
C ASN A 107 -0.71 -5.80 -12.05
N ALA A 108 0.19 -5.31 -11.20
CA ALA A 108 -0.19 -4.49 -10.06
C ALA A 108 -0.67 -3.09 -10.51
N LYS A 109 -1.68 -2.57 -9.83
CA LYS A 109 -2.27 -1.25 -10.08
C LYS A 109 -2.50 -0.50 -8.78
N LEU A 110 -2.21 0.78 -8.75
CA LEU A 110 -2.60 1.65 -7.65
C LEU A 110 -4.13 1.84 -7.72
N ALA A 111 -4.83 1.51 -6.64
CA ALA A 111 -6.29 1.61 -6.56
C ALA A 111 -6.76 2.81 -5.74
N SER A 112 -6.01 3.18 -4.71
CA SER A 112 -6.37 4.33 -3.88
C SER A 112 -5.18 4.91 -3.12
N VAL A 113 -5.31 6.17 -2.72
CA VAL A 113 -4.35 6.88 -1.86
C VAL A 113 -5.10 7.65 -0.78
N CYS A 114 -4.63 7.63 0.46
CA CYS A 114 -5.06 8.57 1.49
C CYS A 114 -3.97 8.78 2.54
N GLY A 115 -4.04 9.90 3.25
CA GLY A 115 -3.14 10.21 4.35
C GLY A 115 -3.34 9.27 5.54
N ARG A 116 -2.25 8.98 6.26
CA ARG A 116 -2.27 8.14 7.46
C ARG A 116 -3.16 8.68 8.57
N TYR A 117 -3.46 9.97 8.58
CA TYR A 117 -4.39 10.59 9.51
C TYR A 117 -5.76 9.91 9.51
N TYR A 118 -6.20 9.40 8.36
CA TYR A 118 -7.44 8.66 8.19
C TYR A 118 -7.25 7.15 8.37
N ALA A 119 -6.21 6.61 7.75
CA ALA A 119 -6.03 5.16 7.65
C ALA A 119 -5.38 4.54 8.90
N MET A 120 -4.66 5.33 9.69
CA MET A 120 -3.92 4.87 10.86
C MET A 120 -4.33 5.63 12.12
N ASP A 121 -5.63 5.96 12.24
CA ASP A 121 -6.15 6.61 13.45
C ASP A 121 -5.95 5.71 14.66
N ARG A 122 -5.42 6.29 15.75
CA ARG A 122 -5.21 5.63 17.04
C ARG A 122 -5.92 6.34 18.20
N ASP A 123 -6.71 7.36 17.86
CA ASP A 123 -7.41 8.22 18.84
C ASP A 123 -8.89 7.87 18.97
N LYS A 124 -9.32 6.73 18.36
CA LYS A 124 -10.72 6.28 18.29
C LYS A 124 -11.65 7.30 17.61
N ARG A 125 -11.11 8.01 16.61
CA ARG A 125 -11.86 8.93 15.76
C ARG A 125 -12.48 8.15 14.60
N TRP A 126 -13.57 7.49 14.87
CA TRP A 126 -14.23 6.57 13.95
C TRP A 126 -14.62 7.24 12.62
N GLU A 127 -14.90 8.54 12.63
CA GLU A 127 -15.15 9.33 11.43
C GLU A 127 -13.95 9.38 10.48
N ARG A 128 -12.70 9.32 11.02
CA ARG A 128 -11.47 9.24 10.20
C ARG A 128 -11.31 7.84 9.62
N THR A 129 -11.37 6.84 10.49
CA THR A 129 -11.29 5.42 10.08
C THR A 129 -12.34 5.09 9.03
N LYS A 130 -13.56 5.63 9.19
CA LYS A 130 -14.64 5.44 8.22
C LYS A 130 -14.30 5.97 6.84
N LYS A 131 -13.63 7.12 6.72
CA LYS A 131 -13.20 7.66 5.42
C LYS A 131 -12.24 6.71 4.70
N ALA A 132 -11.25 6.16 5.40
CA ALA A 132 -10.32 5.18 4.84
C ALA A 132 -11.03 3.86 4.48
N TYR A 133 -11.93 3.39 5.33
CA TYR A 133 -12.75 2.22 5.06
C TYR A 133 -13.61 2.40 3.80
N ASP A 134 -14.36 3.50 3.73
CA ASP A 134 -15.23 3.82 2.59
C ASP A 134 -14.43 3.96 1.29
N LEU A 135 -13.20 4.48 1.36
CA LEU A 135 -12.30 4.53 0.21
C LEU A 135 -12.01 3.13 -0.33
N ILE A 136 -11.60 2.22 0.54
CA ILE A 136 -11.08 0.90 0.15
C ILE A 136 -12.21 -0.06 -0.22
N VAL A 137 -13.31 -0.05 0.55
CA VAL A 137 -14.43 -1.01 0.39
C VAL A 137 -15.51 -0.47 -0.53
N ASN A 138 -15.85 0.82 -0.41
CA ASN A 138 -16.96 1.42 -1.15
C ASN A 138 -16.50 2.22 -2.38
N GLY A 139 -15.21 2.50 -2.51
CA GLY A 139 -14.66 3.33 -3.57
C GLY A 139 -15.12 4.78 -3.48
N ILE A 140 -15.27 5.28 -2.24
CA ILE A 140 -15.72 6.65 -1.96
C ILE A 140 -14.51 7.53 -1.68
N GLY A 141 -14.33 8.55 -2.49
CA GLY A 141 -13.24 9.54 -2.38
C GLY A 141 -13.21 10.47 -3.58
N LYS A 142 -12.24 11.40 -3.59
CA LYS A 142 -11.96 12.24 -4.76
C LYS A 142 -11.49 11.32 -5.90
N LYS A 143 -12.22 11.32 -7.01
CA LYS A 143 -11.85 10.52 -8.17
C LYS A 143 -10.67 11.13 -8.91
N SER A 144 -9.69 10.31 -9.29
CA SER A 144 -8.51 10.73 -10.05
C SER A 144 -8.03 9.64 -10.99
N ASN A 145 -7.59 10.02 -12.17
CA ASN A 145 -6.78 9.22 -13.10
C ASN A 145 -5.33 9.74 -13.20
N GLU A 146 -5.02 10.85 -12.50
CA GLU A 146 -3.71 11.53 -12.47
C GLU A 146 -3.31 11.75 -11.00
N ILE A 147 -2.80 10.69 -10.36
CA ILE A 147 -2.51 10.74 -8.91
C ILE A 147 -1.48 11.81 -8.54
N GLU A 148 -0.43 11.99 -9.33
CA GLU A 148 0.60 12.99 -9.09
C GLU A 148 -0.01 14.40 -9.00
N LYS A 149 -0.87 14.74 -9.97
CA LYS A 149 -1.59 16.01 -9.99
C LYS A 149 -2.47 16.17 -8.76
N SER A 150 -3.17 15.11 -8.36
CA SER A 150 -4.03 15.17 -7.17
C SER A 150 -3.25 15.41 -5.88
N ILE A 151 -2.04 14.87 -5.75
CA ILE A 151 -1.14 15.11 -4.61
C ILE A 151 -0.62 16.56 -4.66
N ILE A 152 -0.17 17.04 -5.83
CA ILE A 152 0.28 18.43 -6.01
C ILE A 152 -0.84 19.42 -5.67
N ASP A 153 -2.08 19.15 -6.12
CA ASP A 153 -3.24 19.96 -5.78
C ASP A 153 -3.48 20.00 -4.27
N SER A 154 -3.30 18.87 -3.56
CA SER A 154 -3.37 18.84 -2.08
C SER A 154 -2.32 19.75 -1.46
N TYR A 155 -1.06 19.70 -1.93
CA TYR A 155 0.01 20.57 -1.42
C TYR A 155 -0.27 22.06 -1.68
N ASN A 156 -0.81 22.40 -2.86
CA ASN A 156 -1.21 23.77 -3.21
C ASN A 156 -2.31 24.30 -2.27
N ASN A 157 -3.17 23.39 -1.78
CA ASN A 157 -4.19 23.69 -0.77
C ASN A 157 -3.68 23.55 0.67
N LYS A 158 -2.35 23.50 0.89
CA LYS A 158 -1.70 23.39 2.21
C LYS A 158 -2.04 22.09 2.94
N ILE A 159 -2.47 21.05 2.24
CA ILE A 159 -2.70 19.71 2.78
C ILE A 159 -1.46 18.89 2.49
N THR A 160 -0.74 18.48 3.54
CA THR A 160 0.46 17.65 3.45
C THR A 160 0.10 16.16 3.44
N ASP A 161 1.10 15.30 3.24
CA ASP A 161 0.94 13.85 3.06
C ASP A 161 0.10 13.19 4.15
N GLU A 162 0.35 13.55 5.41
CA GLU A 162 -0.40 12.98 6.56
C GLU A 162 -1.92 13.17 6.41
N PHE A 163 -2.34 14.29 5.81
CA PHE A 163 -3.73 14.73 5.75
C PHE A 163 -4.36 14.64 4.36
N ILE A 164 -3.71 13.97 3.40
CA ILE A 164 -4.29 13.79 2.06
C ILE A 164 -5.64 13.08 2.20
N GLU A 165 -6.69 13.77 1.74
CA GLU A 165 -8.06 13.23 1.72
C GLU A 165 -8.14 12.01 0.80
N PRO A 166 -9.07 11.07 1.05
CA PRO A 166 -9.25 9.87 0.25
C PRO A 166 -9.33 10.12 -1.26
N ILE A 167 -8.43 9.51 -2.03
CA ILE A 167 -8.37 9.57 -3.50
C ILE A 167 -8.59 8.18 -4.07
N VAL A 168 -9.63 8.03 -4.88
CA VAL A 168 -9.94 6.80 -5.63
C VAL A 168 -9.32 6.91 -7.01
N ILE A 169 -8.52 5.93 -7.40
CA ILE A 169 -8.03 5.85 -8.77
C ILE A 169 -9.13 5.22 -9.65
N VAL A 170 -9.44 5.89 -10.75
CA VAL A 170 -10.54 5.50 -11.65
C VAL A 170 -10.04 5.15 -13.05
N ASP A 171 -10.82 4.35 -13.74
CA ASP A 171 -10.63 4.01 -15.14
C ASP A 171 -11.19 5.13 -16.08
N ASN A 172 -11.08 4.90 -17.39
CA ASN A 172 -11.59 5.81 -18.41
C ASN A 172 -13.12 5.99 -18.38
N LYS A 173 -13.84 5.12 -17.66
CA LYS A 173 -15.29 5.22 -17.44
C LYS A 173 -15.63 5.90 -16.11
N ASN A 174 -14.62 6.45 -15.43
CA ASN A 174 -14.78 7.09 -14.13
C ASN A 174 -15.27 6.12 -13.02
N LEU A 175 -14.96 4.83 -13.16
CA LEU A 175 -15.24 3.78 -12.16
C LEU A 175 -13.98 3.45 -11.38
N PRO A 176 -14.07 3.16 -10.06
CA PRO A 176 -12.92 2.71 -9.27
C PRO A 176 -12.20 1.54 -9.93
N LEU A 177 -10.87 1.59 -10.01
CA LEU A 177 -10.07 0.49 -10.56
C LEU A 177 -10.26 -0.81 -9.76
N ALA A 178 -10.37 -0.69 -8.46
CA ALA A 178 -10.71 -1.81 -7.58
C ALA A 178 -11.35 -1.33 -6.29
N LYS A 179 -12.11 -2.23 -5.70
CA LYS A 179 -12.62 -2.20 -4.34
C LYS A 179 -12.41 -3.57 -3.74
N ILE A 180 -12.25 -3.64 -2.43
CA ILE A 180 -12.21 -4.93 -1.72
C ILE A 180 -13.62 -5.52 -1.70
N GLU A 181 -13.73 -6.76 -2.09
CA GLU A 181 -14.96 -7.55 -2.12
C GLU A 181 -14.82 -8.82 -1.27
N ASP A 182 -15.93 -9.47 -1.00
CA ASP A 182 -15.93 -10.69 -0.21
C ASP A 182 -15.04 -11.77 -0.84
N ASN A 183 -14.21 -12.37 0.01
CA ASN A 183 -13.24 -13.41 -0.34
C ASN A 183 -12.03 -12.90 -1.17
N ASP A 184 -11.83 -11.60 -1.30
CA ASP A 184 -10.54 -11.08 -1.77
C ASP A 184 -9.47 -11.28 -0.69
N VAL A 185 -8.21 -11.31 -1.10
CA VAL A 185 -7.07 -11.47 -0.20
C VAL A 185 -6.47 -10.10 0.11
N ILE A 186 -6.20 -9.86 1.38
CA ILE A 186 -5.53 -8.64 1.85
C ILE A 186 -4.18 -9.01 2.46
N ILE A 187 -3.13 -8.35 2.03
CA ILE A 187 -1.83 -8.37 2.69
C ILE A 187 -1.52 -6.95 3.16
N PHE A 188 -1.38 -6.79 4.46
CA PHE A 188 -0.95 -5.55 5.08
C PHE A 188 0.58 -5.55 5.19
N PHE A 189 1.25 -4.46 4.71
CA PHE A 189 2.71 -4.32 4.69
C PHE A 189 3.22 -3.15 5.51
#